data_2698c58878d915b0b525fffc5718f95f
#
_entry.id   2698c58878d915b0b525fffc5718f95f
#
_cell.length_a   1.000
_cell.length_b   1.000
_cell.length_c   1.000
_cell.angle_alpha   90.00
_cell.angle_beta   90.00
_cell.angle_gamma   90.00
#
_symmetry.space_group_name_H-M   'P 1'
#
loop_
_entity.id
_entity.type
_entity.pdbx_description
1 polymer ?
#
loop_
_entity_poly.entity_id
_entity_poly.type
_entity_poly.pdbx_seq_one_letter_code
_entity_poly.pdbx_strand_id
1 'polypeptide(L)'
;MTLLYEGKAKRIFSTNQENELRVEYKDEVTAGNGAKKDTMAGKGRLNNQITSIIFKYLQENGIESHFIKQLSETEQLVKPVKIIPLEVVVRNIASGSITKRLGFENGEVFREPLVEFFYKNDALNDPLITDDHVKLLNIASDEDIEIQKSKALKINNVLKQLMDAMNLKLVDFKIEFGKTETGQILLADEISPDTCRIWDKATNANFDKDVYRNNTGSLIETYQIFLNKLEDLK
;
A
#
# COMPACT_ATOMS: atom_id res chain seq x y z
N MET A 1 9.01 -21.76 -13.93
CA MET A 1 8.87 -20.63 -13.02
C MET A 1 10.25 -20.10 -12.69
N THR A 2 10.54 -18.86 -13.03
CA THR A 2 11.86 -18.23 -12.77
C THR A 2 11.65 -17.04 -11.87
N LEU A 3 12.52 -16.85 -10.86
CA LEU A 3 12.53 -15.64 -10.03
C LEU A 3 12.96 -14.47 -10.91
N LEU A 4 12.10 -13.44 -11.01
CA LEU A 4 12.34 -12.23 -11.78
C LEU A 4 12.84 -11.08 -10.89
N TYR A 5 12.32 -11.00 -9.66
CA TYR A 5 12.65 -9.94 -8.73
C TYR A 5 12.47 -10.39 -7.28
N GLU A 6 13.34 -9.96 -6.40
CA GLU A 6 13.21 -10.11 -4.96
C GLU A 6 13.37 -8.76 -4.27
N GLY A 7 12.29 -8.34 -3.59
CA GLY A 7 12.25 -7.15 -2.77
C GLY A 7 12.30 -7.45 -1.27
N LYS A 8 12.11 -6.42 -0.45
CA LYS A 8 12.10 -6.52 1.02
C LYS A 8 11.01 -7.45 1.54
N ALA A 9 9.81 -7.39 0.96
CA ALA A 9 8.61 -8.09 1.44
C ALA A 9 8.05 -9.14 0.48
N LYS A 10 8.53 -9.21 -0.77
CA LYS A 10 7.95 -10.03 -1.84
C LYS A 10 8.99 -10.59 -2.78
N ARG A 11 8.65 -11.72 -3.42
CA ARG A 11 9.32 -12.29 -4.59
C ARG A 11 8.34 -12.31 -5.75
N ILE A 12 8.83 -12.02 -6.96
CA ILE A 12 8.04 -12.05 -8.20
C ILE A 12 8.64 -13.12 -9.12
N PHE A 13 7.78 -14.00 -9.62
CA PHE A 13 8.16 -15.10 -10.50
C PHE A 13 7.40 -15.03 -11.82
N SER A 14 8.03 -15.49 -12.89
CA SER A 14 7.33 -15.80 -14.14
C SER A 14 6.36 -16.96 -13.94
N THR A 15 5.29 -16.98 -14.74
CA THR A 15 4.41 -18.13 -14.89
C THR A 15 4.60 -18.77 -16.26
N ASN A 16 3.79 -19.75 -16.60
CA ASN A 16 3.77 -20.34 -17.96
C ASN A 16 2.93 -19.48 -18.94
N GLN A 17 2.32 -18.40 -18.46
CA GLN A 17 1.55 -17.43 -19.26
C GLN A 17 2.24 -16.09 -19.25
N GLU A 18 2.45 -15.48 -20.43
CA GLU A 18 3.18 -14.22 -20.58
C GLU A 18 2.49 -13.03 -19.87
N ASN A 19 1.16 -13.09 -19.74
CA ASN A 19 0.35 -12.02 -19.16
C ASN A 19 0.08 -12.20 -17.66
N GLU A 20 0.82 -13.08 -16.98
CA GLU A 20 0.63 -13.36 -15.56
C GLU A 20 1.95 -13.51 -14.83
N LEU A 21 2.02 -12.91 -13.64
CA LEU A 21 3.13 -13.07 -12.70
C LEU A 21 2.61 -13.63 -11.39
N ARG A 22 3.43 -14.47 -10.74
CA ARG A 22 3.18 -14.95 -9.39
C ARG A 22 3.96 -14.09 -8.39
N VAL A 23 3.28 -13.57 -7.39
CA VAL A 23 3.86 -12.82 -6.28
C VAL A 23 3.78 -13.68 -5.03
N GLU A 24 4.92 -13.88 -4.36
CA GLU A 24 5.04 -14.54 -3.06
C GLU A 24 5.35 -13.49 -1.99
N TYR A 25 4.56 -13.48 -0.92
CA TYR A 25 4.75 -12.61 0.24
C TYR A 25 5.68 -13.26 1.26
N LYS A 26 6.62 -12.49 1.77
CA LYS A 26 7.65 -12.90 2.71
C LYS A 26 7.29 -12.47 4.13
N ASP A 27 7.89 -13.14 5.11
CA ASP A 27 7.70 -12.85 6.54
C ASP A 27 8.61 -11.72 7.06
N GLU A 28 9.46 -11.15 6.21
CA GLU A 28 10.33 -10.04 6.58
C GLU A 28 9.52 -8.76 6.83
N VAL A 29 9.87 -8.07 7.91
CA VAL A 29 9.38 -6.75 8.27
C VAL A 29 10.54 -5.79 8.39
N THR A 30 10.40 -4.60 7.82
CA THR A 30 11.38 -3.52 7.92
C THR A 30 10.70 -2.22 8.37
N ALA A 31 11.39 -1.41 9.15
CA ALA A 31 10.97 -0.06 9.53
C ALA A 31 12.17 0.89 9.51
N GLY A 32 11.89 2.21 9.43
CA GLY A 32 12.94 3.24 9.44
C GLY A 32 13.94 3.08 8.30
N ASN A 33 13.46 2.95 7.06
CA ASN A 33 14.29 2.75 5.85
C ASN A 33 15.25 1.55 5.97
N GLY A 34 14.79 0.46 6.65
CA GLY A 34 15.59 -0.74 6.82
C GLY A 34 16.48 -0.76 8.07
N ALA A 35 16.49 0.29 8.88
CA ALA A 35 17.27 0.34 10.13
C ALA A 35 16.80 -0.70 11.16
N LYS A 36 15.51 -1.03 11.16
CA LYS A 36 14.92 -2.13 11.94
C LYS A 36 14.46 -3.21 10.97
N LYS A 37 14.93 -4.44 11.14
CA LYS A 37 14.61 -5.58 10.29
C LYS A 37 14.47 -6.83 11.14
N ASP A 38 13.32 -7.51 10.98
CA ASP A 38 13.00 -8.76 11.65
C ASP A 38 12.32 -9.74 10.68
N THR A 39 12.20 -11.00 11.07
CA THR A 39 11.38 -11.99 10.40
C THR A 39 10.25 -12.40 11.36
N MET A 40 9.00 -12.27 10.92
CA MET A 40 7.83 -12.56 11.74
C MET A 40 6.96 -13.60 11.05
N ALA A 41 7.02 -14.83 11.55
CA ALA A 41 6.27 -15.95 10.98
C ALA A 41 4.77 -15.64 10.84
N GLY A 42 4.24 -15.85 9.63
CA GLY A 42 2.85 -15.60 9.29
C GLY A 42 2.54 -14.19 8.79
N LYS A 43 3.49 -13.25 8.82
CA LYS A 43 3.27 -11.89 8.30
C LYS A 43 2.95 -11.91 6.80
N GLY A 44 3.71 -12.67 6.01
CA GLY A 44 3.49 -12.80 4.57
C GLY A 44 2.10 -13.34 4.26
N ARG A 45 1.64 -14.35 5.00
CA ARG A 45 0.29 -14.89 4.91
C ARG A 45 -0.76 -13.81 5.16
N LEU A 46 -0.64 -13.08 6.26
CA LEU A 46 -1.60 -12.02 6.63
C LEU A 46 -1.64 -10.91 5.58
N ASN A 47 -0.49 -10.41 5.14
CA ASN A 47 -0.44 -9.36 4.12
C ASN A 47 -1.03 -9.80 2.79
N ASN A 48 -0.76 -11.04 2.34
CA ASN A 48 -1.34 -11.56 1.10
C ASN A 48 -2.86 -11.70 1.19
N GLN A 49 -3.38 -12.26 2.29
CA GLN A 49 -4.82 -12.43 2.48
C GLN A 49 -5.53 -11.08 2.57
N ILE A 50 -5.03 -10.15 3.38
CA ILE A 50 -5.57 -8.78 3.51
C ILE A 50 -5.57 -8.06 2.17
N THR A 51 -4.41 -8.03 1.47
CA THR A 51 -4.30 -7.39 0.16
C THR A 51 -5.27 -7.99 -0.85
N SER A 52 -5.40 -9.31 -0.88
CA SER A 52 -6.31 -10.01 -1.80
C SER A 52 -7.78 -9.63 -1.57
N ILE A 53 -8.21 -9.53 -0.30
CA ILE A 53 -9.57 -9.11 0.06
C ILE A 53 -9.79 -7.64 -0.35
N ILE A 54 -8.85 -6.75 -0.01
CA ILE A 54 -8.96 -5.33 -0.31
C ILE A 54 -8.98 -5.10 -1.84
N PHE A 55 -8.08 -5.75 -2.60
CA PHE A 55 -8.06 -5.59 -4.06
C PHE A 55 -9.33 -6.10 -4.72
N LYS A 56 -9.89 -7.22 -4.23
CA LYS A 56 -11.18 -7.71 -4.70
C LYS A 56 -12.31 -6.70 -4.41
N TYR A 57 -12.35 -6.17 -3.19
CA TYR A 57 -13.33 -5.13 -2.82
C TYR A 57 -13.18 -3.87 -3.69
N LEU A 58 -11.96 -3.43 -3.98
CA LEU A 58 -11.70 -2.31 -4.88
C LEU A 58 -12.18 -2.60 -6.31
N GLN A 59 -11.95 -3.81 -6.84
CA GLN A 59 -12.43 -4.22 -8.16
C GLN A 59 -13.96 -4.21 -8.24
N GLU A 60 -14.65 -4.71 -7.21
CA GLU A 60 -16.12 -4.66 -7.10
C GLU A 60 -16.67 -3.23 -7.05
N ASN A 61 -15.85 -2.26 -6.62
CA ASN A 61 -16.16 -0.82 -6.63
C ASN A 61 -15.57 -0.05 -7.83
N GLY A 62 -15.22 -0.76 -8.91
CA GLY A 62 -14.80 -0.16 -10.17
C GLY A 62 -13.36 0.37 -10.20
N ILE A 63 -12.50 -0.05 -9.26
CA ILE A 63 -11.07 0.27 -9.25
C ILE A 63 -10.28 -0.87 -9.88
N GLU A 64 -9.69 -0.59 -11.03
CA GLU A 64 -8.82 -1.56 -11.71
C GLU A 64 -7.45 -1.66 -11.05
N SER A 65 -6.95 -2.89 -10.94
CA SER A 65 -5.63 -3.18 -10.37
C SER A 65 -4.90 -4.27 -11.16
N HIS A 66 -3.66 -4.50 -10.83
CA HIS A 66 -2.89 -5.62 -11.37
C HIS A 66 -3.33 -6.98 -10.81
N PHE A 67 -4.05 -7.00 -9.69
CA PHE A 67 -4.48 -8.21 -9.01
C PHE A 67 -5.45 -9.02 -9.88
N ILE A 68 -5.18 -10.32 -10.01
CA ILE A 68 -6.05 -11.27 -10.72
C ILE A 68 -6.79 -12.13 -9.70
N LYS A 69 -6.03 -12.87 -8.85
CA LYS A 69 -6.59 -13.73 -7.79
C LYS A 69 -5.54 -14.15 -6.77
N GLN A 70 -5.99 -14.54 -5.61
CA GLN A 70 -5.17 -15.26 -4.63
C GLN A 70 -4.94 -16.69 -5.10
N LEU A 71 -3.70 -17.18 -4.99
CA LEU A 71 -3.32 -18.55 -5.37
C LEU A 71 -3.22 -19.47 -4.15
N SER A 72 -2.65 -18.96 -3.06
CA SER A 72 -2.47 -19.68 -1.79
C SER A 72 -2.55 -18.69 -0.63
N GLU A 73 -2.26 -19.12 0.58
CA GLU A 73 -2.20 -18.23 1.75
C GLU A 73 -1.13 -17.14 1.60
N THR A 74 -0.03 -17.41 0.90
CA THR A 74 1.12 -16.51 0.74
C THR A 74 1.33 -16.00 -0.67
N GLU A 75 0.52 -16.41 -1.64
CA GLU A 75 0.76 -16.13 -3.04
C GLU A 75 -0.46 -15.57 -3.75
N GLN A 76 -0.22 -14.69 -4.71
CA GLN A 76 -1.25 -14.15 -5.61
C GLN A 76 -0.76 -14.11 -7.07
N LEU A 77 -1.71 -14.11 -7.97
CA LEU A 77 -1.51 -13.92 -9.40
C LEU A 77 -1.82 -12.47 -9.76
N VAL A 78 -0.93 -11.85 -10.53
CA VAL A 78 -1.08 -10.45 -10.93
C VAL A 78 -0.78 -10.27 -12.42
N LYS A 79 -1.31 -9.22 -13.03
CA LYS A 79 -0.92 -8.76 -14.37
C LYS A 79 0.48 -8.16 -14.30
N PRO A 80 1.35 -8.41 -15.30
CA PRO A 80 2.61 -7.70 -15.41
C PRO A 80 2.37 -6.22 -15.68
N VAL A 81 3.05 -5.38 -14.91
CA VAL A 81 3.06 -3.93 -15.10
C VAL A 81 4.48 -3.40 -14.88
N LYS A 82 4.84 -2.37 -15.62
CA LYS A 82 6.06 -1.60 -15.35
C LYS A 82 5.75 -0.59 -14.26
N ILE A 83 6.29 -0.81 -13.06
CA ILE A 83 6.07 0.12 -11.93
C ILE A 83 6.56 1.52 -12.30
N ILE A 84 5.71 2.52 -12.08
CA ILE A 84 6.10 3.92 -12.09
C ILE A 84 6.85 4.15 -10.77
N PRO A 85 8.11 4.61 -10.77
CA PRO A 85 8.92 4.67 -9.55
C PRO A 85 8.52 5.83 -8.63
N LEU A 86 7.23 5.84 -8.28
CA LEU A 86 6.59 6.77 -7.34
C LEU A 86 5.81 5.98 -6.30
N GLU A 87 6.00 6.34 -5.04
CA GLU A 87 5.05 6.03 -3.99
C GLU A 87 4.04 7.17 -3.91
N VAL A 88 2.76 6.84 -4.03
CA VAL A 88 1.66 7.80 -3.93
C VAL A 88 1.06 7.67 -2.53
N VAL A 89 1.18 8.71 -1.73
CA VAL A 89 0.67 8.75 -0.36
C VAL A 89 -0.57 9.64 -0.30
N VAL A 90 -1.68 9.09 0.18
CA VAL A 90 -2.89 9.87 0.43
C VAL A 90 -3.08 10.00 1.94
N ARG A 91 -3.25 11.23 2.42
CA ARG A 91 -3.43 11.53 3.85
C ARG A 91 -4.77 12.17 4.12
N ASN A 92 -5.52 11.58 5.04
CA ASN A 92 -6.78 12.12 5.55
C ASN A 92 -6.59 12.79 6.93
N ILE A 93 -5.61 12.31 7.69
CA ILE A 93 -5.29 12.72 9.07
C ILE A 93 -3.77 12.86 9.17
N ALA A 94 -3.31 13.89 9.86
CA ALA A 94 -1.88 14.11 10.07
C ALA A 94 -1.28 13.02 10.95
N SER A 95 -0.30 12.31 10.43
CA SER A 95 0.51 11.33 11.17
C SER A 95 1.83 11.05 10.46
N GLY A 96 2.80 10.49 11.17
CA GLY A 96 4.09 10.10 10.61
C GLY A 96 4.93 11.28 10.13
N SER A 97 5.46 11.21 8.90
CA SER A 97 6.44 12.20 8.41
C SER A 97 5.90 13.62 8.28
N ILE A 98 4.60 13.78 8.00
CA ILE A 98 4.02 15.12 7.77
C ILE A 98 4.00 15.97 9.04
N THR A 99 3.84 15.35 10.22
CA THR A 99 3.90 16.06 11.50
C THR A 99 5.26 16.68 11.74
N LYS A 100 6.33 15.97 11.38
CA LYS A 100 7.72 16.44 11.50
C LYS A 100 8.09 17.46 10.43
N ARG A 101 7.60 17.28 9.19
CA ARG A 101 7.96 18.13 8.06
C ARG A 101 7.25 19.48 8.07
N LEU A 102 5.98 19.50 8.48
CA LEU A 102 5.12 20.68 8.36
C LEU A 102 4.52 21.15 9.71
N GLY A 103 4.85 20.46 10.82
CA GLY A 103 4.43 20.87 12.15
C GLY A 103 2.97 20.63 12.52
N PHE A 104 2.24 19.82 11.74
CA PHE A 104 0.89 19.41 12.09
C PHE A 104 0.86 18.61 13.40
N GLU A 105 -0.20 18.80 14.19
CA GLU A 105 -0.44 17.94 15.35
C GLU A 105 -0.86 16.53 14.90
N ASN A 106 -0.35 15.52 15.60
CA ASN A 106 -0.73 14.13 15.30
C ASN A 106 -2.22 13.92 15.58
N GLY A 107 -2.95 13.45 14.58
CA GLY A 107 -4.42 13.27 14.67
C GLY A 107 -5.23 14.42 14.10
N GLU A 108 -4.61 15.52 13.67
CA GLU A 108 -5.31 16.63 13.01
C GLU A 108 -5.94 16.14 11.69
N VAL A 109 -7.26 16.34 11.54
CA VAL A 109 -8.02 15.91 10.38
C VAL A 109 -7.93 16.95 9.28
N PHE A 110 -7.52 16.54 8.08
CA PHE A 110 -7.47 17.44 6.94
C PHE A 110 -8.88 17.70 6.38
N ARG A 111 -9.11 18.94 5.97
CA ARG A 111 -10.36 19.32 5.31
C ARG A 111 -10.58 18.55 4.01
N GLU A 112 -9.51 18.36 3.25
CA GLU A 112 -9.46 17.58 2.01
C GLU A 112 -8.27 16.62 2.06
N PRO A 113 -8.37 15.45 1.43
CA PRO A 113 -7.25 14.51 1.36
C PRO A 113 -6.06 15.15 0.66
N LEU A 114 -4.87 15.03 1.25
CA LEU A 114 -3.61 15.43 0.65
C LEU A 114 -3.03 14.26 -0.14
N VAL A 115 -2.62 14.50 -1.39
CA VAL A 115 -1.88 13.54 -2.21
C VAL A 115 -0.43 14.00 -2.35
N GLU A 116 0.52 13.15 -1.98
CA GLU A 116 1.95 13.40 -2.05
C GLU A 116 2.65 12.34 -2.89
N PHE A 117 3.72 12.71 -3.59
CA PHE A 117 4.62 11.79 -4.29
C PHE A 117 5.95 11.66 -3.58
N PHE A 118 6.41 10.41 -3.47
CA PHE A 118 7.76 10.10 -3.01
C PHE A 118 8.47 9.35 -4.14
N TYR A 119 9.70 9.74 -4.42
CA TYR A 119 10.51 9.07 -5.43
C TYR A 119 11.01 7.73 -4.88
N LYS A 120 10.57 6.63 -5.49
CA LYS A 120 10.94 5.27 -5.10
C LYS A 120 12.40 5.00 -5.46
N ASN A 121 13.30 5.37 -4.56
CA ASN A 121 14.74 5.22 -4.69
C ASN A 121 15.37 5.01 -3.31
N ASP A 122 15.63 3.75 -2.96
CA ASP A 122 16.20 3.35 -1.67
C ASP A 122 17.51 4.09 -1.35
N ALA A 123 18.36 4.35 -2.37
CA ALA A 123 19.64 5.04 -2.18
C ALA A 123 19.47 6.51 -1.76
N LEU A 124 18.32 7.11 -2.09
CA LEU A 124 17.96 8.48 -1.71
C LEU A 124 16.98 8.53 -0.53
N ASN A 125 16.65 7.40 0.10
CA ASN A 125 15.67 7.28 1.18
C ASN A 125 14.26 7.74 0.79
N ASP A 126 13.83 7.44 -0.43
CA ASP A 126 12.50 7.72 -0.96
C ASP A 126 12.04 9.16 -0.67
N PRO A 127 12.71 10.19 -1.22
CA PRO A 127 12.43 11.58 -0.88
C PRO A 127 11.07 12.03 -1.37
N LEU A 128 10.41 12.93 -0.61
CA LEU A 128 9.25 13.68 -1.08
C LEU A 128 9.65 14.54 -2.29
N ILE A 129 8.87 14.48 -3.35
CA ILE A 129 9.10 15.26 -4.57
C ILE A 129 7.82 15.95 -5.04
N THR A 130 7.98 17.04 -5.79
CA THR A 130 6.87 17.74 -6.43
C THR A 130 6.62 17.20 -7.84
N ASP A 131 5.50 17.59 -8.45
CA ASP A 131 5.18 17.28 -9.85
C ASP A 131 6.30 17.76 -10.79
N ASP A 132 6.91 18.91 -10.51
CA ASP A 132 8.01 19.43 -11.32
C ASP A 132 9.27 18.55 -11.22
N HIS A 133 9.55 17.99 -10.04
CA HIS A 133 10.63 17.00 -9.90
C HIS A 133 10.33 15.72 -10.67
N VAL A 134 9.07 15.24 -10.66
CA VAL A 134 8.64 14.05 -11.42
C VAL A 134 8.93 14.26 -12.92
N LYS A 135 8.61 15.44 -13.44
CA LYS A 135 8.88 15.82 -14.85
C LYS A 135 10.37 15.95 -15.13
N LEU A 136 11.09 16.66 -14.27
CA LEU A 136 12.54 16.86 -14.41
C LEU A 136 13.31 15.54 -14.47
N LEU A 137 12.88 14.56 -13.67
CA LEU A 137 13.47 13.22 -13.61
C LEU A 137 12.95 12.29 -14.73
N ASN A 138 12.02 12.75 -15.58
CA ASN A 138 11.37 11.96 -16.63
C ASN A 138 10.72 10.68 -16.09
N ILE A 139 10.14 10.72 -14.89
CA ILE A 139 9.50 9.58 -14.25
C ILE A 139 8.11 9.33 -14.86
N ALA A 140 7.33 10.39 -15.03
CA ALA A 140 5.97 10.36 -15.53
C ALA A 140 5.62 11.65 -16.27
N SER A 141 4.68 11.59 -17.22
CA SER A 141 4.10 12.75 -17.90
C SER A 141 3.12 13.50 -17.00
N ASP A 142 2.74 14.74 -17.38
CA ASP A 142 1.69 15.48 -16.69
C ASP A 142 0.36 14.70 -16.65
N GLU A 143 0.01 14.02 -17.75
CA GLU A 143 -1.17 13.17 -17.83
C GLU A 143 -1.09 11.99 -16.84
N ASP A 144 0.06 11.32 -16.76
CA ASP A 144 0.28 10.23 -15.81
C ASP A 144 0.17 10.69 -14.35
N ILE A 145 0.68 11.89 -14.04
CA ILE A 145 0.58 12.49 -12.71
C ILE A 145 -0.89 12.70 -12.34
N GLU A 146 -1.67 13.34 -13.22
CA GLU A 146 -3.09 13.61 -12.98
C GLU A 146 -3.92 12.32 -12.88
N ILE A 147 -3.64 11.31 -13.71
CA ILE A 147 -4.27 9.99 -13.63
C ILE A 147 -4.00 9.34 -12.28
N GLN A 148 -2.75 9.36 -11.81
CA GLN A 148 -2.38 8.77 -10.52
C GLN A 148 -3.07 9.48 -9.36
N LYS A 149 -3.09 10.83 -9.33
CA LYS A 149 -3.80 11.62 -8.31
C LYS A 149 -5.30 11.32 -8.31
N SER A 150 -5.93 11.34 -9.47
CA SER A 150 -7.36 11.05 -9.61
C SER A 150 -7.71 9.64 -9.14
N LYS A 151 -6.93 8.63 -9.55
CA LYS A 151 -7.11 7.24 -9.11
C LYS A 151 -6.88 7.10 -7.60
N ALA A 152 -5.84 7.73 -7.05
CA ALA A 152 -5.54 7.70 -5.61
C ALA A 152 -6.69 8.27 -4.76
N LEU A 153 -7.30 9.36 -5.18
CA LEU A 153 -8.47 9.95 -4.50
C LEU A 153 -9.71 9.05 -4.60
N LYS A 154 -9.94 8.39 -5.74
CA LYS A 154 -11.03 7.40 -5.88
C LYS A 154 -10.81 6.21 -4.95
N ILE A 155 -9.59 5.67 -4.92
CA ILE A 155 -9.18 4.58 -4.01
C ILE A 155 -9.38 5.00 -2.56
N ASN A 156 -8.97 6.23 -2.19
CA ASN A 156 -9.18 6.77 -0.86
C ASN A 156 -10.65 6.72 -0.42
N ASN A 157 -11.55 7.15 -1.29
CA ASN A 157 -12.98 7.15 -0.98
C ASN A 157 -13.52 5.74 -0.71
N VAL A 158 -13.13 4.76 -1.54
CA VAL A 158 -13.55 3.36 -1.38
C VAL A 158 -12.94 2.75 -0.12
N LEU A 159 -11.64 2.99 0.14
CA LEU A 159 -10.99 2.49 1.35
C LEU A 159 -11.55 3.13 2.63
N LYS A 160 -11.91 4.41 2.61
CA LYS A 160 -12.58 5.05 3.75
C LYS A 160 -13.90 4.38 4.07
N GLN A 161 -14.71 4.04 3.06
CA GLN A 161 -15.97 3.32 3.25
C GLN A 161 -15.73 1.93 3.85
N LEU A 162 -14.74 1.19 3.35
CA LEU A 162 -14.35 -0.11 3.88
C LEU A 162 -13.93 -0.03 5.36
N MET A 163 -13.05 0.93 5.70
CA MET A 163 -12.61 1.12 7.09
C MET A 163 -13.76 1.56 8.00
N ASP A 164 -14.63 2.43 7.49
CA ASP A 164 -15.79 2.93 8.22
C ASP A 164 -16.74 1.79 8.62
N ALA A 165 -16.99 0.85 7.73
CA ALA A 165 -17.81 -0.35 7.99
C ALA A 165 -17.23 -1.24 9.10
N MET A 166 -15.91 -1.20 9.34
CA MET A 166 -15.21 -1.91 10.42
C MET A 166 -15.05 -1.09 11.72
N ASN A 167 -15.67 0.09 11.82
CA ASN A 167 -15.44 1.07 12.90
C ASN A 167 -13.97 1.52 13.02
N LEU A 168 -13.27 1.61 11.89
CA LEU A 168 -11.89 2.07 11.79
C LEU A 168 -11.81 3.41 11.04
N LYS A 169 -10.70 4.13 11.22
CA LYS A 169 -10.32 5.35 10.49
C LYS A 169 -9.14 5.06 9.57
N LEU A 170 -9.26 5.42 8.30
CA LEU A 170 -8.12 5.47 7.38
C LEU A 170 -7.38 6.79 7.60
N VAL A 171 -6.22 6.74 8.22
CA VAL A 171 -5.38 7.90 8.51
C VAL A 171 -4.64 8.34 7.25
N ASP A 172 -3.80 7.46 6.75
CA ASP A 172 -3.10 7.61 5.46
C ASP A 172 -2.81 6.23 4.86
N PHE A 173 -2.42 6.22 3.61
CA PHE A 173 -1.93 5.02 2.95
C PHE A 173 -0.98 5.36 1.81
N LYS A 174 -0.08 4.43 1.51
CA LYS A 174 0.84 4.43 0.39
C LYS A 174 0.39 3.39 -0.64
N ILE A 175 0.33 3.78 -1.91
CA ILE A 175 0.08 2.89 -3.05
C ILE A 175 1.10 3.13 -4.14
N GLU A 176 1.23 2.14 -5.02
CA GLU A 176 2.06 2.22 -6.22
C GLU A 176 1.19 1.97 -7.45
N PHE A 177 1.59 2.57 -8.55
CA PHE A 177 0.98 2.35 -9.86
C PHE A 177 1.98 1.78 -10.85
N GLY A 178 1.46 1.04 -11.81
CA GLY A 178 2.26 0.53 -12.91
C GLY A 178 1.54 0.65 -14.25
N LYS A 179 2.30 0.76 -15.32
CA LYS A 179 1.79 0.78 -16.70
C LYS A 179 1.80 -0.63 -17.29
N THR A 180 0.69 -1.01 -17.91
CA THR A 180 0.64 -2.18 -18.80
C THR A 180 1.39 -1.90 -20.10
N GLU A 181 1.59 -2.93 -20.92
CA GLU A 181 2.16 -2.76 -22.27
C GLU A 181 1.32 -1.84 -23.16
N THR A 182 0.01 -1.75 -22.93
CA THR A 182 -0.90 -0.86 -23.64
C THR A 182 -0.91 0.58 -23.12
N GLY A 183 -0.11 0.87 -22.06
CA GLY A 183 -0.04 2.19 -21.44
C GLY A 183 -1.08 2.47 -20.37
N GLN A 184 -1.98 1.51 -20.06
CA GLN A 184 -2.97 1.69 -19.01
C GLN A 184 -2.29 1.71 -17.64
N ILE A 185 -2.63 2.70 -16.80
CA ILE A 185 -2.14 2.80 -15.43
C ILE A 185 -3.08 2.01 -14.49
N LEU A 186 -2.53 1.00 -13.83
CA LEU A 186 -3.21 0.16 -12.86
C LEU A 186 -2.66 0.35 -11.46
N LEU A 187 -3.53 0.23 -10.46
CA LEU A 187 -3.10 0.05 -9.07
C LEU A 187 -2.28 -1.24 -8.97
N ALA A 188 -1.13 -1.17 -8.32
CA ALA A 188 -0.19 -2.27 -8.18
C ALA A 188 0.29 -2.41 -6.73
N ASP A 189 1.31 -3.22 -6.51
CA ASP A 189 1.96 -3.52 -5.24
C ASP A 189 0.99 -4.17 -4.23
N GLU A 190 0.70 -3.53 -3.12
CA GLU A 190 -0.19 -4.01 -2.06
C GLU A 190 -0.97 -2.88 -1.39
N ILE A 191 -2.08 -3.24 -0.76
CA ILE A 191 -2.74 -2.44 0.27
C ILE A 191 -2.93 -3.33 1.49
N SER A 192 -2.23 -3.01 2.56
CA SER A 192 -2.19 -3.80 3.79
C SER A 192 -1.87 -2.90 4.99
N PRO A 193 -1.91 -3.39 6.21
CA PRO A 193 -1.44 -2.64 7.37
C PRO A 193 0.05 -2.25 7.31
N ASP A 194 0.83 -2.82 6.40
CA ASP A 194 2.21 -2.38 6.11
C ASP A 194 2.26 -1.03 5.38
N THR A 195 1.26 -0.76 4.56
CA THR A 195 1.19 0.43 3.68
C THR A 195 0.12 1.43 4.08
N CYS A 196 -0.70 1.10 5.08
CA CYS A 196 -1.75 1.97 5.63
C CYS A 196 -1.48 2.32 7.08
N ARG A 197 -1.93 3.51 7.53
CA ARG A 197 -2.22 3.81 8.93
C ARG A 197 -3.71 3.73 9.15
N ILE A 198 -4.08 2.90 10.10
CA ILE A 198 -5.47 2.55 10.40
C ILE A 198 -5.66 2.64 11.90
N TRP A 199 -6.60 3.46 12.35
CA TRP A 199 -6.89 3.63 13.76
C TRP A 199 -8.33 3.21 14.10
N ASP A 200 -8.50 2.67 15.29
CA ASP A 200 -9.83 2.47 15.88
C ASP A 200 -10.54 3.82 16.06
N LYS A 201 -11.84 3.90 15.72
CA LYS A 201 -12.59 5.17 15.80
C LYS A 201 -12.75 5.69 17.21
N ALA A 202 -12.93 4.80 18.19
CA ALA A 202 -13.22 5.17 19.57
C ALA A 202 -11.95 5.45 20.38
N THR A 203 -10.91 4.61 20.20
CA THR A 203 -9.73 4.58 21.05
C THR A 203 -8.48 5.18 20.41
N ASN A 204 -8.46 5.35 19.08
CA ASN A 204 -7.28 5.66 18.28
C ASN A 204 -6.16 4.60 18.36
N ALA A 205 -6.48 3.39 18.82
CA ALA A 205 -5.53 2.28 18.79
C ALA A 205 -5.13 1.94 17.35
N ASN A 206 -3.86 1.62 17.13
CA ASN A 206 -3.32 1.33 15.80
C ASN A 206 -3.67 -0.11 15.37
N PHE A 207 -4.17 -0.24 14.14
CA PHE A 207 -4.37 -1.50 13.43
C PHE A 207 -3.39 -1.69 12.27
N ASP A 208 -2.20 -1.13 12.39
CA ASP A 208 -1.19 -1.03 11.35
C ASP A 208 0.23 -1.27 11.88
N LYS A 209 1.21 -1.10 10.99
CA LYS A 209 2.64 -1.32 11.27
C LYS A 209 3.22 -0.40 12.37
N ASP A 210 2.52 0.66 12.77
CA ASP A 210 3.01 1.54 13.82
C ASP A 210 3.09 0.83 15.18
N VAL A 211 2.33 -0.27 15.40
CA VAL A 211 2.53 -1.13 16.58
C VAL A 211 3.94 -1.71 16.65
N TYR A 212 4.53 -2.08 15.51
CA TYR A 212 5.91 -2.55 15.41
C TYR A 212 6.91 -1.40 15.43
N ARG A 213 6.65 -0.30 14.71
CA ARG A 213 7.53 0.88 14.68
C ARG A 213 7.74 1.47 16.06
N ASN A 214 6.67 1.51 16.86
CA ASN A 214 6.63 2.15 18.17
C ASN A 214 6.76 1.16 19.34
N ASN A 215 6.88 -0.14 19.07
CA ASN A 215 6.92 -1.22 20.08
C ASN A 215 5.71 -1.20 21.04
N THR A 216 4.50 -0.94 20.53
CA THR A 216 3.28 -0.82 21.33
C THR A 216 2.43 -2.08 21.37
N GLY A 217 2.76 -3.11 20.58
CA GLY A 217 2.01 -4.36 20.54
C GLY A 217 2.57 -5.39 19.57
N SER A 218 1.89 -6.52 19.46
CA SER A 218 2.20 -7.60 18.53
C SER A 218 1.68 -7.26 17.13
N LEU A 219 2.57 -7.20 16.14
CA LEU A 219 2.22 -6.96 14.74
C LEU A 219 1.32 -8.09 14.20
N ILE A 220 1.66 -9.34 14.48
CA ILE A 220 0.93 -10.52 13.97
C ILE A 220 -0.50 -10.55 14.55
N GLU A 221 -0.67 -10.33 15.85
CA GLU A 221 -2.00 -10.27 16.46
C GLU A 221 -2.83 -9.11 15.89
N THR A 222 -2.23 -7.93 15.74
CA THR A 222 -2.90 -6.76 15.17
C THR A 222 -3.39 -7.03 13.73
N TYR A 223 -2.54 -7.64 12.90
CA TYR A 223 -2.90 -7.96 11.52
C TYR A 223 -3.95 -9.08 11.45
N GLN A 224 -3.89 -10.06 12.35
CA GLN A 224 -4.92 -11.11 12.42
C GLN A 224 -6.29 -10.52 12.82
N ILE A 225 -6.33 -9.61 13.79
CA ILE A 225 -7.57 -8.94 14.18
C ILE A 225 -8.12 -8.12 13.00
N PHE A 226 -7.25 -7.42 12.27
CA PHE A 226 -7.66 -6.65 11.10
C PHE A 226 -8.20 -7.57 9.98
N LEU A 227 -7.54 -8.71 9.72
CA LEU A 227 -8.02 -9.71 8.77
C LEU A 227 -9.41 -10.23 9.16
N ASN A 228 -9.61 -10.60 10.44
CA ASN A 228 -10.91 -11.09 10.91
C ASN A 228 -12.01 -10.03 10.68
N LYS A 229 -11.74 -8.75 10.98
CA LYS A 229 -12.69 -7.66 10.70
C LYS A 229 -13.05 -7.53 9.20
N LEU A 230 -12.09 -7.75 8.30
CA LEU A 230 -12.34 -7.76 6.85
C LEU A 230 -13.20 -8.96 6.43
N GLU A 231 -12.98 -10.11 7.04
CA GLU A 231 -13.73 -11.35 6.74
C GLU A 231 -15.16 -11.29 7.24
N ASP A 232 -15.41 -10.61 8.37
CA ASP A 232 -16.74 -10.40 8.94
C ASP A 232 -17.65 -9.49 8.09
N LEU A 233 -17.10 -8.76 7.10
CA LEU A 233 -17.85 -7.93 6.17
C LEU A 233 -18.39 -8.70 4.95
N LYS A 234 -17.99 -9.95 4.74
CA LYS A 234 -18.45 -10.84 3.69
C LYS A 234 -19.77 -11.48 4.10
#